data_fb0ba0a0cd66fd3ea0b0c8c61c56ef6d
#
_entry.id   fb0ba0a0cd66fd3ea0b0c8c61c56ef6d
#
_cell.length_a   1.000
_cell.length_b   1.000
_cell.length_c   1.000
_cell.angle_alpha   90.00
_cell.angle_beta   90.00
_cell.angle_gamma   90.00
#
_symmetry.space_group_name_H-M   'P 1'
#
loop_
_entity.id
_entity.type
_entity.pdbx_description
1 polymer ?
#
loop_
_entity_poly.entity_id
_entity_poly.type
_entity_poly.pdbx_seq_one_letter_code
_entity_poly.pdbx_strand_id
1 'polypeptide(L)'
;PGQGFAFGYGSINGMGTPRHELATPALSAGHNPAASAIPVARITDMLENPGGAYDYNGQHRTYPDTRMIFWAGGNPFHHHQDLNRLLRAWSRPDTIVVSEPWWTTLARHADIVFPATTTMERNDIAASSRDRFILAMHQVVKPQAQARNDFDIFADLAEACGFREKFTEQRDEFAWLRFLYDRARHQVQLAGHDMPDFDKFWAAGHVEFPQPAQGYTQFADFRADPVAKPLRTESKKIQLASARIEKFGYADCPGHPVWRAPQEWQLSPLAEKFPLHLLSYQPATRLHGQGDPGRVSLASKIHGREPLRMHPDDAAARGLADGQVVRAFNDRGACLAGLVVDSGLRPGVVAMATGAWLDPLEPGVPGSLCVHGNPNVLTRDVGTSALGQGPVAQSCLVEIEAWVGPLPPIRVHAPPPIAEAGA
;
A
#
# COMPACT_ATOMS: atom_id res chain seq x y z
N PRO A 1 -4.82 -26.31 20.08
CA PRO A 1 -5.47 -25.13 20.62
C PRO A 1 -4.91 -23.88 19.97
N GLY A 2 -5.78 -22.99 19.50
CA GLY A 2 -5.39 -21.78 18.82
C GLY A 2 -4.82 -21.94 17.42
N GLN A 3 -4.85 -23.12 16.85
CA GLN A 3 -4.42 -23.37 15.48
C GLN A 3 -5.30 -22.60 14.50
N GLY A 4 -4.67 -21.80 13.69
CA GLY A 4 -5.37 -20.96 12.70
C GLY A 4 -6.16 -19.81 13.28
N PHE A 5 -6.38 -19.78 14.58
CA PHE A 5 -7.19 -18.73 15.16
C PHE A 5 -6.41 -17.43 15.28
N ALA A 6 -5.42 -17.34 16.10
CA ALA A 6 -4.71 -16.09 16.29
C ALA A 6 -3.89 -15.63 15.09
N PHE A 7 -3.87 -16.44 14.12
CA PHE A 7 -3.01 -16.29 13.01
C PHE A 7 -3.77 -16.24 11.77
N GLY A 8 -5.00 -15.92 11.94
CA GLY A 8 -5.75 -15.56 10.78
C GLY A 8 -5.05 -14.61 9.95
N TYR A 9 -4.30 -13.83 10.58
CA TYR A 9 -3.40 -13.12 9.89
C TYR A 9 -2.32 -13.93 9.32
N GLY A 10 -2.34 -15.11 9.59
CA GLY A 10 -1.76 -16.04 8.70
C GLY A 10 -2.18 -15.79 7.26
N SER A 11 -3.22 -15.02 7.07
CA SER A 11 -3.50 -14.34 5.82
C SER A 11 -2.27 -13.73 5.16
N ILE A 12 -1.48 -13.09 5.86
CA ILE A 12 -0.17 -12.65 5.40
C ILE A 12 0.66 -13.85 4.97
N ASN A 13 0.34 -15.00 5.50
CA ASN A 13 1.01 -16.25 5.23
C ASN A 13 0.24 -17.18 4.31
N GLY A 14 -0.66 -16.66 3.48
CA GLY A 14 -1.40 -17.45 2.55
C GLY A 14 -2.50 -18.28 3.19
N MET A 15 -3.07 -17.81 4.31
CA MET A 15 -4.28 -18.39 4.88
C MET A 15 -4.23 -19.92 5.11
N GLY A 16 -3.13 -20.41 5.61
CA GLY A 16 -2.95 -21.85 5.81
C GLY A 16 -2.43 -22.60 4.58
N THR A 17 -2.17 -21.92 3.47
CA THR A 17 -1.42 -22.49 2.36
C THR A 17 0.04 -22.66 2.79
N PRO A 18 0.61 -23.85 2.73
CA PRO A 18 2.01 -24.05 3.08
C PRO A 18 2.88 -23.25 2.12
N ARG A 19 3.89 -22.58 2.69
CA ARG A 19 4.94 -22.03 1.86
C ARG A 19 5.71 -23.20 1.23
N HIS A 20 5.77 -23.25 -0.10
CA HIS A 20 6.72 -24.13 -0.76
C HIS A 20 8.09 -23.46 -0.79
N GLU A 21 9.14 -24.27 -0.77
CA GLU A 21 10.53 -23.78 -0.81
C GLU A 21 11.10 -23.83 -2.25
N LEU A 22 10.25 -24.13 -3.23
CA LEU A 22 10.64 -24.18 -4.64
C LEU A 22 10.83 -22.78 -5.20
N ALA A 23 11.80 -22.64 -6.07
CA ALA A 23 12.10 -21.38 -6.71
C ALA A 23 10.96 -20.91 -7.62
N THR A 24 10.68 -19.62 -7.61
CA THR A 24 9.72 -18.99 -8.52
C THR A 24 10.46 -17.99 -9.43
N PRO A 25 9.93 -17.69 -10.62
CA PRO A 25 10.48 -16.63 -11.47
C PRO A 25 10.49 -15.31 -10.71
N ALA A 26 11.65 -14.66 -10.66
CA ALA A 26 11.82 -13.38 -9.97
C ALA A 26 12.99 -12.61 -10.55
N LEU A 27 12.88 -11.29 -10.68
CA LEU A 27 13.98 -10.41 -11.00
C LEU A 27 14.98 -10.32 -9.84
N SER A 28 16.24 -10.11 -10.15
CA SER A 28 17.25 -9.77 -9.15
C SER A 28 17.05 -8.33 -8.69
N ALA A 29 17.13 -8.08 -7.38
CA ALA A 29 17.06 -6.72 -6.85
C ALA A 29 18.32 -5.88 -7.13
N GLY A 30 19.42 -6.50 -7.54
CA GLY A 30 20.70 -5.81 -7.74
C GLY A 30 21.29 -5.29 -6.43
N HIS A 31 22.21 -4.33 -6.57
CA HIS A 31 22.86 -3.64 -5.46
C HIS A 31 22.37 -2.19 -5.37
N ASN A 32 21.99 -1.73 -4.17
CA ASN A 32 21.65 -0.34 -3.93
C ASN A 32 22.92 0.49 -3.68
N PRO A 33 23.39 1.30 -4.64
CA PRO A 33 24.62 2.08 -4.47
C PRO A 33 24.45 3.24 -3.48
N ALA A 34 23.21 3.70 -3.25
CA ALA A 34 22.94 4.79 -2.32
C ALA A 34 23.10 4.38 -0.84
N ALA A 35 23.11 3.06 -0.56
CA ALA A 35 23.23 2.49 0.81
C ALA A 35 22.26 3.13 1.85
N SER A 36 21.23 3.80 1.37
CA SER A 36 20.24 4.50 2.19
C SER A 36 18.88 3.82 2.10
N ALA A 37 18.13 3.85 3.20
CA ALA A 37 16.76 3.36 3.25
C ALA A 37 15.90 4.36 4.03
N ILE A 38 14.87 4.86 3.39
CA ILE A 38 13.87 5.74 4.00
C ILE A 38 12.65 4.89 4.33
N PRO A 39 12.13 4.89 5.57
CA PRO A 39 10.87 4.23 5.88
C PRO A 39 9.75 4.78 5.00
N VAL A 40 8.97 3.91 4.37
CA VAL A 40 7.93 4.30 3.40
C VAL A 40 6.96 5.34 4.00
N ALA A 41 6.64 5.21 5.28
CA ALA A 41 5.74 6.14 5.95
C ALA A 41 6.39 7.48 6.33
N ARG A 42 7.66 7.73 5.93
CA ARG A 42 8.39 8.98 6.25
C ARG A 42 8.71 9.83 5.03
N ILE A 43 7.97 9.64 3.94
CA ILE A 43 8.16 10.42 2.70
C ILE A 43 7.99 11.92 2.96
N THR A 44 6.94 12.31 3.67
CA THR A 44 6.67 13.72 3.99
C THR A 44 7.80 14.31 4.83
N ASP A 45 8.24 13.60 5.88
CA ASP A 45 9.34 14.04 6.73
C ASP A 45 10.63 14.21 5.92
N MET A 46 10.93 13.29 5.00
CA MET A 46 12.09 13.36 4.11
C MET A 46 12.04 14.62 3.24
N LEU A 47 10.89 14.90 2.65
CA LEU A 47 10.73 16.04 1.75
C LEU A 47 10.77 17.38 2.51
N GLU A 48 10.22 17.43 3.73
CA GLU A 48 10.19 18.64 4.54
C GLU A 48 11.53 18.95 5.23
N ASN A 49 12.35 17.93 5.50
CA ASN A 49 13.58 18.07 6.31
C ASN A 49 14.83 17.52 5.61
N PRO A 50 15.23 18.04 4.44
CA PRO A 50 16.52 17.67 3.83
C PRO A 50 17.68 17.86 4.82
N GLY A 51 18.54 16.85 4.97
CA GLY A 51 19.63 16.87 5.95
C GLY A 51 19.22 16.62 7.40
N GLY A 52 17.91 16.50 7.68
CA GLY A 52 17.39 16.18 9.01
C GLY A 52 17.73 14.77 9.45
N ALA A 53 18.06 14.61 10.74
CA ALA A 53 18.36 13.31 11.32
C ALA A 53 17.08 12.52 11.66
N TYR A 54 17.14 11.19 11.54
CA TYR A 54 16.10 10.27 11.99
C TYR A 54 16.67 8.97 12.47
N ASP A 55 15.95 8.32 13.40
CA ASP A 55 16.28 7.00 13.91
C ASP A 55 15.49 5.91 13.16
N TYR A 56 16.16 4.85 12.80
CA TYR A 56 15.52 3.69 12.17
C TYR A 56 16.30 2.42 12.46
N ASN A 57 15.65 1.44 13.07
CA ASN A 57 16.21 0.10 13.33
C ASN A 57 17.61 0.10 13.96
N GLY A 58 17.81 0.92 14.99
CA GLY A 58 19.06 1.05 15.71
C GLY A 58 20.14 1.87 15.02
N GLN A 59 19.79 2.59 13.99
CA GLN A 59 20.71 3.43 13.22
C GLN A 59 20.24 4.88 13.22
N HIS A 60 21.19 5.79 13.37
CA HIS A 60 20.99 7.22 13.07
C HIS A 60 21.24 7.47 11.59
N ARG A 61 20.30 8.07 10.93
CA ARG A 61 20.33 8.34 9.49
C ARG A 61 19.98 9.79 9.22
N THR A 62 20.23 10.24 7.99
CA THR A 62 19.94 11.59 7.52
C THR A 62 19.10 11.52 6.27
N TYR A 63 18.06 12.34 6.17
CA TYR A 63 17.24 12.47 4.98
C TYR A 63 18.05 13.08 3.83
N PRO A 64 17.95 12.55 2.61
CA PRO A 64 18.55 13.17 1.44
C PRO A 64 17.82 14.47 1.06
N ASP A 65 18.51 15.36 0.32
CA ASP A 65 17.87 16.45 -0.43
C ASP A 65 17.32 15.86 -1.74
N THR A 66 16.03 15.51 -1.72
CA THR A 66 15.36 14.87 -2.84
C THR A 66 14.87 15.93 -3.83
N ARG A 67 15.57 16.06 -4.95
CA ARG A 67 15.29 17.02 -6.01
C ARG A 67 14.41 16.44 -7.12
N MET A 68 14.43 15.13 -7.31
CA MET A 68 13.64 14.41 -8.31
C MET A 68 13.00 13.18 -7.70
N ILE A 69 11.73 12.96 -8.03
CA ILE A 69 11.01 11.72 -7.72
C ILE A 69 10.66 11.03 -9.02
N PHE A 70 11.05 9.75 -9.16
CA PHE A 70 10.49 8.87 -10.16
C PHE A 70 9.64 7.82 -9.47
N TRP A 71 8.34 7.83 -9.71
CA TRP A 71 7.40 6.94 -9.05
C TRP A 71 6.83 5.92 -10.03
N ALA A 72 7.14 4.65 -9.81
CA ALA A 72 6.60 3.53 -10.57
C ALA A 72 5.99 2.51 -9.61
N GLY A 73 4.70 2.28 -9.73
CA GLY A 73 3.93 1.37 -8.86
C GLY A 73 3.59 1.95 -7.48
N GLY A 74 2.41 1.63 -6.99
CA GLY A 74 1.86 2.21 -5.76
C GLY A 74 1.39 3.66 -5.93
N ASN A 75 0.84 4.25 -4.86
CA ASN A 75 0.36 5.64 -4.91
C ASN A 75 0.33 6.24 -3.49
N PRO A 76 1.18 7.23 -3.18
CA PRO A 76 1.25 7.82 -1.84
C PRO A 76 -0.05 8.52 -1.45
N PHE A 77 -0.80 9.11 -2.38
CA PHE A 77 -2.08 9.78 -2.09
C PHE A 77 -3.21 8.81 -1.73
N HIS A 78 -3.00 7.50 -1.88
CA HIS A 78 -3.96 6.48 -1.45
C HIS A 78 -3.61 5.86 -0.10
N HIS A 79 -2.33 5.91 0.31
CA HIS A 79 -1.83 5.17 1.47
C HIS A 79 -1.20 6.05 2.55
N HIS A 80 -0.68 7.21 2.18
CA HIS A 80 0.02 8.08 3.10
C HIS A 80 -0.98 8.83 3.98
N GLN A 81 -0.59 9.12 5.21
CA GLN A 81 -1.39 9.88 6.16
C GLN A 81 -1.19 11.38 5.98
N ASP A 82 -2.06 12.20 6.53
CA ASP A 82 -2.05 13.67 6.44
C ASP A 82 -1.75 14.16 5.02
N LEU A 83 -2.68 13.87 4.10
CA LEU A 83 -2.49 14.21 2.69
C LEU A 83 -2.34 15.71 2.45
N ASN A 84 -2.85 16.55 3.34
CA ASN A 84 -2.67 18.00 3.25
C ASN A 84 -1.21 18.40 3.54
N ARG A 85 -0.56 17.71 4.47
CA ARG A 85 0.86 17.85 4.74
C ARG A 85 1.68 17.31 3.56
N LEU A 86 1.32 16.13 3.05
CA LEU A 86 1.98 15.54 1.90
C LEU A 86 1.90 16.46 0.67
N LEU A 87 0.73 17.04 0.36
CA LEU A 87 0.57 17.98 -0.77
C LEU A 87 1.53 19.18 -0.69
N ARG A 88 1.71 19.74 0.52
CA ARG A 88 2.69 20.82 0.71
C ARG A 88 4.12 20.35 0.49
N ALA A 89 4.48 19.17 1.01
CA ALA A 89 5.81 18.61 0.84
C ALA A 89 6.09 18.19 -0.62
N TRP A 90 5.05 17.77 -1.33
CA TRP A 90 5.15 17.27 -2.72
C TRP A 90 5.55 18.35 -3.73
N SER A 91 5.40 19.63 -3.40
CA SER A 91 5.84 20.76 -4.23
C SER A 91 7.33 21.10 -4.08
N ARG A 92 8.09 20.40 -3.22
CA ARG A 92 9.51 20.71 -2.98
C ARG A 92 10.49 20.12 -4.00
N PRO A 93 10.31 18.89 -4.50
CA PRO A 93 11.14 18.38 -5.58
C PRO A 93 11.01 19.24 -6.84
N ASP A 94 12.11 19.37 -7.59
CA ASP A 94 12.11 20.14 -8.84
C ASP A 94 11.37 19.42 -9.96
N THR A 95 11.32 18.08 -9.92
CA THR A 95 10.72 17.26 -10.96
C THR A 95 10.10 16.00 -10.36
N ILE A 96 8.88 15.73 -10.76
CA ILE A 96 8.15 14.51 -10.40
C ILE A 96 7.74 13.77 -11.67
N VAL A 97 8.24 12.56 -11.83
CA VAL A 97 7.95 11.67 -12.95
C VAL A 97 7.16 10.47 -12.45
N VAL A 98 6.12 10.08 -13.14
CA VAL A 98 5.24 8.98 -12.75
C VAL A 98 5.02 8.02 -13.91
N SER A 99 5.12 6.72 -13.64
CA SER A 99 4.64 5.67 -14.54
C SER A 99 3.30 5.16 -14.00
N GLU A 100 2.18 5.41 -14.71
CA GLU A 100 0.84 5.17 -14.18
C GLU A 100 -0.16 4.84 -15.30
N PRO A 101 -0.98 3.79 -15.18
CA PRO A 101 -2.02 3.46 -16.17
C PRO A 101 -3.28 4.35 -16.07
N TRP A 102 -3.47 5.09 -14.98
CA TRP A 102 -4.67 5.87 -14.71
C TRP A 102 -4.35 7.30 -14.32
N TRP A 103 -5.28 8.22 -14.55
CA TRP A 103 -5.19 9.60 -14.05
C TRP A 103 -5.49 9.64 -12.54
N THR A 104 -4.70 8.94 -11.75
CA THR A 104 -4.77 8.96 -10.29
C THR A 104 -4.40 10.32 -9.72
N THR A 105 -4.63 10.51 -8.43
CA THR A 105 -4.18 11.74 -7.74
C THR A 105 -2.67 11.94 -7.90
N LEU A 106 -1.87 10.87 -7.86
CA LEU A 106 -0.43 10.96 -8.06
C LEU A 106 -0.08 11.46 -9.47
N ALA A 107 -0.68 10.88 -10.52
CA ALA A 107 -0.45 11.30 -11.91
C ALA A 107 -0.84 12.77 -12.13
N ARG A 108 -1.86 13.27 -11.42
CA ARG A 108 -2.30 14.68 -11.49
C ARG A 108 -1.37 15.66 -10.77
N HIS A 109 -0.45 15.16 -9.94
CA HIS A 109 0.55 15.94 -9.20
C HIS A 109 1.97 15.62 -9.68
N ALA A 110 2.11 15.18 -10.92
CA ALA A 110 3.38 14.93 -11.58
C ALA A 110 3.63 15.93 -12.70
N ASP A 111 4.90 16.22 -12.99
CA ASP A 111 5.33 17.06 -14.12
C ASP A 111 5.36 16.25 -15.41
N ILE A 112 5.71 14.96 -15.31
CA ILE A 112 5.79 14.04 -16.44
C ILE A 112 5.05 12.75 -16.09
N VAL A 113 4.15 12.31 -16.96
CA VAL A 113 3.43 11.05 -16.82
C VAL A 113 3.76 10.14 -17.99
N PHE A 114 4.35 8.98 -17.70
CA PHE A 114 4.49 7.90 -18.66
C PHE A 114 3.28 6.97 -18.55
N PRO A 115 2.43 6.88 -19.58
CA PRO A 115 1.29 5.98 -19.55
C PRO A 115 1.76 4.53 -19.59
N ALA A 116 1.50 3.80 -18.50
CA ALA A 116 1.89 2.41 -18.35
C ALA A 116 0.78 1.45 -18.73
N THR A 117 1.12 0.25 -19.19
CA THR A 117 0.17 -0.83 -19.45
C THR A 117 -0.36 -1.44 -18.16
N THR A 118 -1.61 -1.89 -18.20
CA THR A 118 -2.16 -2.82 -17.22
C THR A 118 -1.65 -4.25 -17.45
N THR A 119 -1.88 -5.14 -16.49
CA THR A 119 -1.48 -6.57 -16.61
C THR A 119 -2.16 -7.30 -17.78
N MET A 120 -3.30 -6.84 -18.25
CA MET A 120 -4.00 -7.44 -19.39
C MET A 120 -3.44 -6.98 -20.75
N GLU A 121 -2.68 -5.91 -20.75
CA GLU A 121 -2.12 -5.28 -21.96
C GLU A 121 -0.69 -5.73 -22.28
N ARG A 122 -0.12 -6.62 -21.48
CA ARG A 122 1.25 -7.15 -21.68
C ARG A 122 1.33 -8.64 -21.34
N ASN A 123 2.42 -9.27 -21.71
CA ASN A 123 2.79 -10.59 -21.22
C ASN A 123 3.50 -10.49 -19.88
N ASP A 124 3.32 -11.47 -19.00
CA ASP A 124 3.98 -11.53 -17.71
C ASP A 124 3.96 -12.95 -17.14
N ILE A 125 4.57 -13.16 -15.97
CA ILE A 125 4.48 -14.39 -15.19
C ILE A 125 4.03 -14.04 -13.77
N ALA A 126 3.00 -14.69 -13.28
CA ALA A 126 2.60 -14.60 -11.88
C ALA A 126 3.06 -15.82 -11.10
N ALA A 127 3.66 -15.60 -9.95
CA ALA A 127 4.09 -16.64 -9.04
C ALA A 127 4.19 -16.12 -7.60
N SER A 128 4.03 -17.00 -6.63
CA SER A 128 4.21 -16.70 -5.22
C SER A 128 4.73 -17.93 -4.48
N SER A 129 5.56 -17.73 -3.48
CA SER A 129 6.01 -18.83 -2.60
C SER A 129 4.89 -19.45 -1.75
N ARG A 130 3.68 -18.91 -1.84
CA ARG A 130 2.50 -19.38 -1.10
C ARG A 130 1.39 -19.86 -2.00
N ASP A 131 1.57 -19.72 -3.29
CA ASP A 131 0.71 -20.26 -4.32
C ASP A 131 1.40 -21.48 -4.94
N ARG A 132 0.65 -22.52 -5.18
CA ARG A 132 1.15 -23.74 -5.83
C ARG A 132 1.25 -23.61 -7.35
N PHE A 133 0.85 -22.49 -7.92
CA PHE A 133 0.86 -22.25 -9.34
C PHE A 133 1.89 -21.20 -9.75
N ILE A 134 2.50 -21.43 -10.91
CA ILE A 134 3.12 -20.38 -11.74
C ILE A 134 2.19 -20.21 -12.93
N LEU A 135 1.76 -18.98 -13.20
CA LEU A 135 0.79 -18.67 -14.24
C LEU A 135 1.48 -17.91 -15.38
N ALA A 136 1.22 -18.33 -16.62
CA ALA A 136 1.54 -17.54 -17.80
C ALA A 136 0.44 -16.48 -18.00
N MET A 137 0.81 -15.23 -17.90
CA MET A 137 -0.11 -14.11 -18.08
C MET A 137 0.03 -13.60 -19.52
N HIS A 138 -0.82 -14.14 -20.41
CA HIS A 138 -0.84 -13.73 -21.80
C HIS A 138 -1.45 -12.34 -21.96
N GLN A 139 -0.88 -11.52 -22.85
CA GLN A 139 -1.54 -10.31 -23.29
C GLN A 139 -2.90 -10.64 -23.93
N VAL A 140 -3.98 -10.10 -23.41
CA VAL A 140 -5.35 -10.34 -23.88
C VAL A 140 -5.98 -9.16 -24.61
N VAL A 141 -5.46 -7.95 -24.38
CA VAL A 141 -5.87 -6.75 -25.09
C VAL A 141 -4.63 -5.95 -25.53
N LYS A 142 -4.77 -5.16 -26.60
CA LYS A 142 -3.69 -4.25 -27.02
C LYS A 142 -3.56 -3.08 -26.03
N PRO A 143 -2.35 -2.55 -25.82
CA PRO A 143 -2.14 -1.33 -25.05
C PRO A 143 -3.05 -0.21 -25.55
N GLN A 144 -3.65 0.53 -24.61
CA GLN A 144 -4.57 1.62 -24.93
C GLN A 144 -3.79 2.92 -25.20
N ALA A 145 -4.20 3.63 -26.24
CA ALA A 145 -3.60 4.91 -26.62
C ALA A 145 -2.06 4.86 -26.69
N GLN A 146 -1.38 5.61 -25.82
CA GLN A 146 0.07 5.69 -25.76
C GLN A 146 0.69 4.81 -24.65
N ALA A 147 -0.10 3.93 -24.03
CA ALA A 147 0.39 3.08 -22.96
C ALA A 147 1.48 2.12 -23.45
N ARG A 148 2.54 1.98 -22.65
CA ARG A 148 3.70 1.13 -22.92
C ARG A 148 4.07 0.33 -21.68
N ASN A 149 4.73 -0.79 -21.87
CA ASN A 149 5.24 -1.57 -20.75
C ASN A 149 6.29 -0.77 -19.98
N ASP A 150 6.30 -0.89 -18.65
CA ASP A 150 7.33 -0.28 -17.81
C ASP A 150 8.74 -0.69 -18.26
N PHE A 151 8.91 -1.95 -18.67
CA PHE A 151 10.18 -2.41 -19.22
C PHE A 151 10.66 -1.58 -20.42
N ASP A 152 9.79 -1.30 -21.38
CA ASP A 152 10.12 -0.52 -22.58
C ASP A 152 10.35 0.95 -22.22
N ILE A 153 9.55 1.51 -21.32
CA ILE A 153 9.73 2.89 -20.80
C ILE A 153 11.12 3.03 -20.19
N PHE A 154 11.51 2.11 -19.29
CA PHE A 154 12.82 2.15 -18.66
C PHE A 154 13.96 1.81 -19.59
N ALA A 155 13.75 0.95 -20.59
CA ALA A 155 14.76 0.64 -21.61
C ALA A 155 15.08 1.87 -22.47
N ASP A 156 14.08 2.68 -22.85
CA ASP A 156 14.28 3.91 -23.61
C ASP A 156 14.93 5.00 -22.75
N LEU A 157 14.56 5.11 -21.48
CA LEU A 157 15.24 5.99 -20.54
C LEU A 157 16.72 5.60 -20.37
N ALA A 158 16.99 4.29 -20.28
CA ALA A 158 18.36 3.77 -20.23
C ALA A 158 19.14 4.04 -21.53
N GLU A 159 18.48 4.01 -22.70
CA GLU A 159 19.07 4.40 -23.97
C GLU A 159 19.45 5.88 -24.00
N ALA A 160 18.54 6.75 -23.58
CA ALA A 160 18.80 8.18 -23.48
C ALA A 160 19.98 8.50 -22.52
N CYS A 161 20.19 7.65 -21.52
CA CYS A 161 21.30 7.73 -20.58
C CYS A 161 22.56 6.95 -21.02
N GLY A 162 22.55 6.29 -22.17
CA GLY A 162 23.70 5.59 -22.75
C GLY A 162 24.01 4.20 -22.16
N PHE A 163 23.04 3.55 -21.51
CA PHE A 163 23.26 2.22 -20.89
C PHE A 163 22.15 1.19 -21.16
N ARG A 164 21.41 1.30 -22.29
CA ARG A 164 20.34 0.37 -22.66
C ARG A 164 20.76 -1.10 -22.61
N GLU A 165 21.90 -1.44 -23.22
CA GLU A 165 22.37 -2.82 -23.25
C GLU A 165 22.64 -3.40 -21.86
N LYS A 166 23.18 -2.58 -20.96
CA LYS A 166 23.39 -2.98 -19.56
C LYS A 166 22.08 -3.17 -18.80
N PHE A 167 21.08 -2.35 -19.09
CA PHE A 167 19.75 -2.45 -18.46
C PHE A 167 18.98 -3.66 -18.97
N THR A 168 18.91 -3.84 -20.29
CA THR A 168 18.14 -4.93 -20.92
C THR A 168 18.86 -6.27 -20.92
N GLU A 169 20.19 -6.29 -20.73
CA GLU A 169 21.04 -7.47 -20.95
C GLU A 169 20.79 -8.10 -22.35
N GLN A 170 20.53 -7.27 -23.36
CA GLN A 170 20.19 -7.64 -24.73
C GLN A 170 18.94 -8.54 -24.84
N ARG A 171 18.03 -8.46 -23.89
CA ARG A 171 16.74 -9.17 -23.90
C ARG A 171 15.59 -8.19 -24.10
N ASP A 172 14.62 -8.60 -24.88
CA ASP A 172 13.29 -8.02 -24.88
C ASP A 172 12.42 -8.59 -23.73
N GLU A 173 11.19 -8.11 -23.61
CA GLU A 173 10.23 -8.58 -22.59
C GLU A 173 10.10 -10.09 -22.60
N PHE A 174 9.84 -10.69 -23.76
CA PHE A 174 9.57 -12.12 -23.85
C PHE A 174 10.82 -12.98 -23.58
N ALA A 175 12.00 -12.54 -24.00
CA ALA A 175 13.27 -13.19 -23.67
C ALA A 175 13.55 -13.10 -22.15
N TRP A 176 13.17 -12.01 -21.48
CA TRP A 176 13.21 -11.92 -20.02
C TRP A 176 12.29 -12.91 -19.33
N LEU A 177 11.03 -13.05 -19.77
CA LEU A 177 10.09 -14.02 -19.21
C LEU A 177 10.63 -15.45 -19.33
N ARG A 178 11.15 -15.82 -20.49
CA ARG A 178 11.79 -17.11 -20.72
C ARG A 178 12.99 -17.32 -19.78
N PHE A 179 13.88 -16.35 -19.71
CA PHE A 179 15.07 -16.44 -18.85
C PHE A 179 14.72 -16.62 -17.37
N LEU A 180 13.77 -15.86 -16.87
CA LEU A 180 13.33 -15.94 -15.48
C LEU A 180 12.69 -17.29 -15.15
N TYR A 181 11.85 -17.78 -16.05
CA TYR A 181 11.24 -19.09 -15.93
C TYR A 181 12.26 -20.21 -15.95
N ASP A 182 13.17 -20.22 -16.95
CA ASP A 182 14.18 -21.28 -17.10
C ASP A 182 15.13 -21.30 -15.90
N ARG A 183 15.50 -20.12 -15.36
CA ARG A 183 16.29 -20.03 -14.13
C ARG A 183 15.55 -20.65 -12.92
N ALA A 184 14.27 -20.37 -12.75
CA ALA A 184 13.46 -20.97 -11.70
C ALA A 184 13.32 -22.47 -11.91
N ARG A 185 13.01 -22.91 -13.13
CA ARG A 185 12.93 -24.31 -13.52
C ARG A 185 14.19 -25.08 -13.17
N HIS A 186 15.36 -24.55 -13.49
CA HIS A 186 16.64 -25.17 -13.15
C HIS A 186 16.78 -25.38 -11.63
N GLN A 187 16.43 -24.40 -10.81
CA GLN A 187 16.48 -24.55 -9.34
C GLN A 187 15.46 -25.56 -8.82
N VAL A 188 14.28 -25.64 -9.41
CA VAL A 188 13.27 -26.61 -9.08
C VAL A 188 13.73 -28.04 -9.42
N GLN A 189 14.40 -28.20 -10.55
CA GLN A 189 15.01 -29.50 -10.95
C GLN A 189 16.12 -29.92 -9.99
N LEU A 190 16.98 -29.00 -9.56
CA LEU A 190 18.01 -29.27 -8.54
C LEU A 190 17.38 -29.70 -7.19
N ALA A 191 16.17 -29.27 -6.90
CA ALA A 191 15.40 -29.68 -5.72
C ALA A 191 14.67 -31.04 -5.93
N GLY A 192 14.87 -31.72 -7.08
CA GLY A 192 14.31 -33.04 -7.36
C GLY A 192 12.87 -33.01 -7.91
N HIS A 193 12.40 -31.87 -8.42
CA HIS A 193 11.08 -31.74 -9.03
C HIS A 193 11.16 -31.42 -10.51
N ASP A 194 10.21 -31.95 -11.28
CA ASP A 194 10.09 -31.66 -12.69
C ASP A 194 9.26 -30.41 -12.96
N MET A 195 9.71 -29.63 -13.95
CA MET A 195 8.94 -28.54 -14.56
C MET A 195 9.03 -28.64 -16.09
N PRO A 196 7.97 -28.35 -16.83
CA PRO A 196 8.00 -28.32 -18.29
C PRO A 196 8.98 -27.24 -18.79
N ASP A 197 9.40 -27.34 -20.04
CA ASP A 197 10.10 -26.23 -20.70
C ASP A 197 9.18 -25.00 -20.84
N PHE A 198 9.80 -23.84 -21.13
CA PHE A 198 9.05 -22.59 -21.21
C PHE A 198 7.92 -22.63 -22.24
N ASP A 199 8.13 -23.23 -23.40
CA ASP A 199 7.12 -23.23 -24.48
C ASP A 199 5.91 -24.08 -24.10
N LYS A 200 6.12 -25.22 -23.44
CA LYS A 200 5.02 -26.02 -22.90
C LYS A 200 4.29 -25.31 -21.75
N PHE A 201 5.02 -24.70 -20.84
CA PHE A 201 4.43 -23.89 -19.77
C PHE A 201 3.58 -22.77 -20.35
N TRP A 202 4.15 -22.00 -21.28
CA TRP A 202 3.47 -20.86 -21.89
C TRP A 202 2.18 -21.28 -22.62
N ALA A 203 2.23 -22.38 -23.38
CA ALA A 203 1.08 -22.92 -24.07
C ALA A 203 0.01 -23.50 -23.12
N ALA A 204 0.42 -24.12 -22.02
CA ALA A 204 -0.49 -24.68 -21.02
C ALA A 204 -1.15 -23.62 -20.13
N GLY A 205 -0.55 -22.41 -20.04
CA GLY A 205 -1.04 -21.33 -19.23
C GLY A 205 -0.62 -21.41 -17.75
N HIS A 206 -0.19 -22.55 -17.26
CA HIS A 206 0.27 -22.71 -15.88
C HIS A 206 1.14 -23.95 -15.68
N VAL A 207 1.84 -23.96 -14.56
CA VAL A 207 2.43 -25.15 -13.95
C VAL A 207 2.03 -25.20 -12.48
N GLU A 208 1.74 -26.40 -11.99
CA GLU A 208 1.32 -26.66 -10.62
C GLU A 208 2.42 -27.38 -9.85
N PHE A 209 2.81 -26.83 -8.70
CA PHE A 209 3.71 -27.50 -7.79
C PHE A 209 3.01 -28.61 -7.00
N PRO A 210 3.71 -29.72 -6.68
CA PRO A 210 3.14 -30.79 -5.89
C PRO A 210 2.70 -30.27 -4.52
N GLN A 211 1.56 -30.78 -4.05
CA GLN A 211 1.12 -30.50 -2.69
C GLN A 211 1.99 -31.25 -1.69
N PRO A 212 2.32 -30.65 -0.54
CA PRO A 212 2.88 -31.38 0.58
C PRO A 212 1.93 -32.53 0.98
N ALA A 213 2.51 -33.68 1.26
CA ALA A 213 1.72 -34.89 1.65
C ALA A 213 0.96 -34.72 2.98
N GLN A 214 1.36 -33.76 3.81
CA GLN A 214 0.74 -33.44 5.10
C GLN A 214 0.26 -32.00 5.14
N GLY A 215 -0.87 -31.77 5.81
CA GLY A 215 -1.38 -30.44 6.09
C GLY A 215 -0.35 -29.61 6.85
N TYR A 216 -0.16 -28.35 6.44
CA TYR A 216 0.74 -27.43 7.12
C TYR A 216 0.15 -26.95 8.44
N THR A 217 0.92 -27.10 9.50
CA THR A 217 0.65 -26.45 10.79
C THR A 217 1.86 -25.62 11.17
N GLN A 218 1.65 -24.31 11.32
CA GLN A 218 2.73 -23.40 11.67
C GLN A 218 3.37 -23.82 13.02
N PHE A 219 4.69 -23.85 13.06
CA PHE A 219 5.48 -24.27 14.21
C PHE A 219 5.27 -25.73 14.69
N ALA A 220 4.70 -26.61 13.85
CA ALA A 220 4.47 -28.00 14.23
C ALA A 220 5.78 -28.70 14.65
N ASP A 221 6.83 -28.55 13.84
CA ASP A 221 8.15 -29.15 14.11
C ASP A 221 8.77 -28.63 15.42
N PHE A 222 8.70 -27.32 15.65
CA PHE A 222 9.16 -26.72 16.91
C PHE A 222 8.35 -27.21 18.10
N ARG A 223 7.05 -27.37 17.95
CA ARG A 223 6.19 -27.90 19.03
C ARG A 223 6.46 -29.38 19.34
N ALA A 224 6.80 -30.15 18.31
CA ALA A 224 7.11 -31.58 18.45
C ALA A 224 8.48 -31.78 19.10
N ASP A 225 9.49 -31.04 18.65
CA ASP A 225 10.84 -31.09 19.21
C ASP A 225 11.53 -29.70 19.15
N PRO A 226 11.40 -28.90 20.22
CA PRO A 226 11.95 -27.54 20.22
C PRO A 226 13.48 -27.49 20.28
N VAL A 227 14.13 -28.62 20.59
CA VAL A 227 15.58 -28.71 20.63
C VAL A 227 16.16 -29.02 19.25
N ALA A 228 15.63 -30.02 18.57
CA ALA A 228 16.07 -30.40 17.23
C ALA A 228 15.58 -29.43 16.14
N LYS A 229 14.41 -28.79 16.35
CA LYS A 229 13.76 -27.86 15.42
C LYS A 229 13.52 -26.49 16.07
N PRO A 230 14.58 -25.78 16.49
CA PRO A 230 14.45 -24.51 17.21
C PRO A 230 13.86 -23.40 16.31
N LEU A 231 13.30 -22.36 16.93
CA LEU A 231 12.88 -21.15 16.22
C LEU A 231 14.11 -20.40 15.70
N ARG A 232 13.89 -19.62 14.63
CA ARG A 232 14.92 -18.75 14.02
C ARG A 232 15.11 -17.42 14.79
N THR A 233 14.88 -17.42 16.09
CA THR A 233 15.16 -16.30 16.99
C THR A 233 16.58 -16.41 17.57
N GLU A 234 17.13 -15.31 18.08
CA GLU A 234 18.45 -15.32 18.73
C GLU A 234 18.52 -16.33 19.89
N SER A 235 17.45 -16.42 20.68
CA SER A 235 17.31 -17.36 21.81
C SER A 235 16.98 -18.78 21.36
N LYS A 236 16.66 -19.01 20.08
CA LYS A 236 16.12 -20.26 19.54
C LYS A 236 14.80 -20.71 20.18
N LYS A 237 14.19 -19.87 20.98
CA LYS A 237 12.92 -20.06 21.70
C LYS A 237 11.94 -18.95 21.35
N ILE A 238 10.72 -19.02 21.91
CA ILE A 238 9.78 -17.90 21.88
C ILE A 238 10.43 -16.74 22.63
N GLN A 239 10.56 -15.60 21.97
CA GLN A 239 11.25 -14.44 22.49
C GLN A 239 10.25 -13.36 22.87
N LEU A 240 10.08 -13.12 24.17
CA LEU A 240 9.17 -12.11 24.72
C LEU A 240 9.85 -10.76 24.95
N ALA A 241 11.18 -10.76 25.04
CA ALA A 241 12.00 -9.58 25.13
C ALA A 241 13.17 -9.68 24.15
N SER A 242 13.59 -8.55 23.58
CA SER A 242 14.71 -8.46 22.66
C SER A 242 15.81 -7.60 23.26
N ALA A 243 16.90 -8.23 23.69
CA ALA A 243 18.09 -7.53 24.16
C ALA A 243 18.72 -6.64 23.08
N ARG A 244 18.51 -6.99 21.79
CA ARG A 244 18.97 -6.17 20.67
C ARG A 244 18.22 -4.85 20.59
N ILE A 245 16.88 -4.88 20.71
CA ILE A 245 16.05 -3.66 20.69
C ILE A 245 16.31 -2.82 21.95
N GLU A 246 16.45 -3.46 23.10
CA GLU A 246 16.76 -2.78 24.36
C GLU A 246 18.06 -1.94 24.28
N LYS A 247 19.09 -2.49 23.61
CA LYS A 247 20.35 -1.77 23.38
C LYS A 247 20.24 -0.52 22.53
N PHE A 248 19.17 -0.37 21.74
CA PHE A 248 18.96 0.87 20.96
C PHE A 248 18.57 2.06 21.84
N GLY A 249 18.08 1.81 23.06
CA GLY A 249 17.73 2.88 24.01
C GLY A 249 16.53 3.73 23.60
N TYR A 250 15.68 3.23 22.71
CA TYR A 250 14.51 3.97 22.25
C TYR A 250 13.46 4.13 23.35
N ALA A 251 13.16 5.38 23.69
CA ALA A 251 12.14 5.69 24.69
C ALA A 251 10.73 5.22 24.28
N ASP A 252 10.46 5.16 22.99
CA ASP A 252 9.16 4.76 22.41
C ASP A 252 9.08 3.27 22.04
N CYS A 253 10.19 2.54 22.08
CA CYS A 253 10.25 1.12 21.75
C CYS A 253 11.25 0.36 22.65
N PRO A 254 10.91 0.05 23.90
CA PRO A 254 11.76 -0.78 24.77
C PRO A 254 11.86 -2.21 24.24
N GLY A 255 12.81 -2.99 24.74
CA GLY A 255 13.06 -4.35 24.28
C GLY A 255 11.95 -5.37 24.57
N HIS A 256 10.82 -4.97 25.14
CA HIS A 256 9.69 -5.82 25.50
C HIS A 256 8.35 -5.09 25.28
N PRO A 257 7.23 -5.82 25.14
CA PRO A 257 5.91 -5.20 24.98
C PRO A 257 5.51 -4.40 26.22
N VAL A 258 5.13 -3.14 26.01
CA VAL A 258 4.55 -2.26 27.04
C VAL A 258 3.36 -1.54 26.45
N TRP A 259 2.35 -1.28 27.29
CA TRP A 259 1.26 -0.42 26.91
C TRP A 259 1.73 1.04 26.86
N ARG A 260 1.41 1.72 25.74
CA ARG A 260 1.61 3.15 25.59
C ARG A 260 0.32 3.79 25.12
N ALA A 261 -0.15 4.78 25.85
CA ALA A 261 -1.33 5.53 25.45
C ALA A 261 -1.08 6.21 24.10
N PRO A 262 -1.92 5.98 23.09
CA PRO A 262 -1.86 6.76 21.85
C PRO A 262 -2.05 8.25 22.13
N GLN A 263 -1.48 9.11 21.30
CA GLN A 263 -1.67 10.55 21.45
C GLN A 263 -3.09 10.98 21.08
N GLU A 264 -3.72 10.27 20.14
CA GLU A 264 -5.12 10.45 19.75
C GLU A 264 -5.89 9.17 20.06
N TRP A 265 -6.74 9.22 21.07
CA TRP A 265 -7.65 8.16 21.47
C TRP A 265 -8.76 8.73 22.35
N GLN A 266 -9.79 7.96 22.61
CA GLN A 266 -11.01 8.41 23.33
C GLN A 266 -10.77 8.92 24.76
N LEU A 267 -9.63 8.60 25.40
CA LEU A 267 -9.26 9.11 26.70
C LEU A 267 -8.17 10.20 26.64
N SER A 268 -7.81 10.69 25.46
CA SER A 268 -6.92 11.84 25.33
C SER A 268 -7.68 13.16 25.47
N PRO A 269 -7.03 14.26 25.88
CA PRO A 269 -7.69 15.58 25.95
C PRO A 269 -8.29 16.02 24.61
N LEU A 270 -7.73 15.57 23.48
CA LEU A 270 -8.25 15.89 22.16
C LEU A 270 -9.66 15.31 21.91
N ALA A 271 -10.07 14.29 22.65
CA ALA A 271 -11.41 13.71 22.55
C ALA A 271 -12.53 14.65 23.02
N GLU A 272 -12.23 15.68 23.81
CA GLU A 272 -13.18 16.73 24.14
C GLU A 272 -13.60 17.54 22.89
N LYS A 273 -12.69 17.69 21.94
CA LYS A 273 -12.93 18.42 20.67
C LYS A 273 -13.38 17.48 19.55
N PHE A 274 -12.80 16.28 19.46
CA PHE A 274 -13.06 15.28 18.42
C PHE A 274 -13.37 13.93 19.09
N PRO A 275 -14.62 13.68 19.48
CA PRO A 275 -14.97 12.54 20.35
C PRO A 275 -15.03 11.18 19.65
N LEU A 276 -15.03 11.15 18.31
CA LEU A 276 -15.19 9.91 17.54
C LEU A 276 -13.85 9.35 17.12
N HIS A 277 -13.59 8.08 17.40
CA HIS A 277 -12.40 7.37 16.98
C HIS A 277 -12.58 6.80 15.57
N LEU A 278 -11.82 7.30 14.61
CA LEU A 278 -11.85 6.83 13.22
C LEU A 278 -10.97 5.60 13.04
N LEU A 279 -11.58 4.52 12.55
CA LEU A 279 -10.89 3.34 12.04
C LEU A 279 -10.85 3.36 10.52
N SER A 280 -9.64 3.30 9.95
CA SER A 280 -9.43 3.24 8.51
C SER A 280 -9.10 1.80 8.11
N TYR A 281 -10.07 1.09 7.53
CA TYR A 281 -9.95 -0.32 7.16
C TYR A 281 -9.77 -0.51 5.65
N GLN A 282 -9.42 -1.74 5.23
CA GLN A 282 -9.32 -2.09 3.81
C GLN A 282 -10.72 -2.28 3.21
N PRO A 283 -11.01 -1.69 2.04
CA PRO A 283 -12.31 -1.85 1.38
C PRO A 283 -12.54 -3.29 0.90
N ALA A 284 -13.80 -3.76 0.99
CA ALA A 284 -14.19 -5.07 0.46
C ALA A 284 -14.43 -5.08 -1.07
N THR A 285 -14.57 -3.91 -1.68
CA THR A 285 -14.99 -3.73 -3.08
C THR A 285 -13.83 -3.42 -4.05
N ARG A 286 -12.62 -3.26 -3.52
CA ARG A 286 -11.40 -2.97 -4.27
C ARG A 286 -10.16 -3.28 -3.43
N LEU A 287 -8.99 -3.29 -4.05
CA LEU A 287 -7.72 -3.43 -3.33
C LEU A 287 -7.09 -2.04 -3.13
N HIS A 288 -7.11 -1.53 -1.90
CA HIS A 288 -6.64 -0.17 -1.59
C HIS A 288 -7.30 0.88 -2.51
N GLY A 289 -6.53 1.65 -3.28
CA GLY A 289 -7.01 2.58 -4.29
C GLY A 289 -7.15 1.99 -5.70
N GLN A 290 -6.73 0.73 -5.91
CA GLN A 290 -6.87 0.06 -7.20
C GLN A 290 -8.33 -0.29 -7.45
N GLY A 291 -8.84 0.09 -8.64
CA GLY A 291 -10.22 -0.15 -9.00
C GLY A 291 -11.22 0.77 -8.29
N ASP A 292 -10.81 1.88 -7.69
CA ASP A 292 -11.73 2.87 -7.12
C ASP A 292 -12.73 3.40 -8.17
N PRO A 293 -12.35 3.68 -9.44
CA PRO A 293 -13.30 3.96 -10.52
C PRO A 293 -14.04 2.74 -11.06
N GLY A 294 -13.75 1.55 -10.56
CA GLY A 294 -14.38 0.30 -11.01
C GLY A 294 -15.85 0.19 -10.60
N ARG A 295 -16.64 -0.49 -11.44
CA ARG A 295 -18.10 -0.61 -11.25
C ARG A 295 -18.50 -1.13 -9.87
N VAL A 296 -17.75 -2.09 -9.30
CA VAL A 296 -18.06 -2.66 -7.97
C VAL A 296 -17.81 -1.63 -6.87
N SER A 297 -16.72 -0.89 -6.96
CA SER A 297 -16.41 0.19 -6.01
C SER A 297 -17.42 1.32 -6.11
N LEU A 298 -17.74 1.78 -7.33
CA LEU A 298 -18.72 2.85 -7.54
C LEU A 298 -20.10 2.48 -7.02
N ALA A 299 -20.53 1.23 -7.18
CA ALA A 299 -21.82 0.74 -6.68
C ALA A 299 -21.92 0.71 -5.15
N SER A 300 -20.79 0.70 -4.43
CA SER A 300 -20.77 0.73 -2.97
C SER A 300 -20.80 2.15 -2.38
N LYS A 301 -20.63 3.18 -3.22
CA LYS A 301 -20.58 4.58 -2.76
C LYS A 301 -21.97 5.17 -2.57
N ILE A 302 -22.11 6.08 -1.62
CA ILE A 302 -23.36 6.83 -1.34
C ILE A 302 -23.20 8.23 -1.92
N HIS A 303 -24.06 8.59 -2.84
CA HIS A 303 -23.97 9.85 -3.60
C HIS A 303 -22.56 10.05 -4.23
N GLY A 304 -21.92 8.96 -4.65
CA GLY A 304 -20.58 8.97 -5.22
C GLY A 304 -19.43 9.09 -4.20
N ARG A 305 -19.71 9.07 -2.91
CA ARG A 305 -18.75 9.24 -1.81
C ARG A 305 -18.49 7.95 -1.07
N GLU A 306 -17.31 7.81 -0.50
CA GLU A 306 -16.94 6.65 0.32
C GLU A 306 -17.90 6.53 1.52
N PRO A 307 -18.38 5.31 1.86
CA PRO A 307 -19.19 5.10 3.02
C PRO A 307 -18.43 5.35 4.33
N LEU A 308 -19.06 6.07 5.25
CA LEU A 308 -18.64 6.22 6.64
C LEU A 308 -19.67 5.54 7.52
N ARG A 309 -19.26 4.56 8.32
CA ARG A 309 -20.12 3.80 9.21
C ARG A 309 -20.08 4.40 10.62
N MET A 310 -21.26 4.53 11.26
CA MET A 310 -21.42 5.14 12.57
C MET A 310 -22.50 4.40 13.37
N HIS A 311 -22.32 4.30 14.70
CA HIS A 311 -23.33 3.71 15.57
C HIS A 311 -24.63 4.55 15.58
N PRO A 312 -25.83 3.93 15.69
CA PRO A 312 -27.12 4.66 15.74
C PRO A 312 -27.18 5.76 16.80
N ASP A 313 -26.67 5.50 18.01
CA ASP A 313 -26.70 6.50 19.10
C ASP A 313 -25.82 7.72 18.76
N ASP A 314 -24.65 7.51 18.13
CA ASP A 314 -23.78 8.61 17.71
C ASP A 314 -24.39 9.43 16.58
N ALA A 315 -25.10 8.78 15.66
CA ALA A 315 -25.83 9.43 14.58
C ALA A 315 -27.02 10.24 15.14
N ALA A 316 -27.81 9.64 16.03
CA ALA A 316 -28.95 10.31 16.67
C ALA A 316 -28.54 11.54 17.50
N ALA A 317 -27.41 11.44 18.24
CA ALA A 317 -26.88 12.56 19.03
C ALA A 317 -26.46 13.76 18.16
N ARG A 318 -26.26 13.55 16.86
CA ARG A 318 -25.87 14.57 15.86
C ARG A 318 -26.99 14.92 14.89
N GLY A 319 -28.19 14.32 15.04
CA GLY A 319 -29.32 14.52 14.14
C GLY A 319 -29.04 14.01 12.71
N LEU A 320 -28.22 12.98 12.57
CA LEU A 320 -27.82 12.41 11.28
C LEU A 320 -28.68 11.20 10.91
N ALA A 321 -28.94 11.03 9.60
CA ALA A 321 -29.73 9.95 9.05
C ALA A 321 -28.92 9.06 8.11
N ASP A 322 -29.29 7.78 8.03
CA ASP A 322 -28.70 6.81 7.09
C ASP A 322 -28.82 7.30 5.65
N GLY A 323 -27.77 7.11 4.85
CA GLY A 323 -27.69 7.56 3.45
C GLY A 323 -27.38 9.06 3.28
N GLN A 324 -27.35 9.85 4.35
CA GLN A 324 -27.05 11.28 4.29
C GLN A 324 -25.55 11.52 3.97
N VAL A 325 -25.25 12.60 3.25
CA VAL A 325 -23.86 13.06 3.11
C VAL A 325 -23.46 13.84 4.36
N VAL A 326 -22.32 13.45 4.92
CA VAL A 326 -21.75 14.06 6.13
C VAL A 326 -20.36 14.60 5.84
N ARG A 327 -19.91 15.55 6.66
CA ARG A 327 -18.54 16.04 6.73
C ARG A 327 -17.84 15.43 7.93
N ALA A 328 -16.78 14.67 7.70
CA ALA A 328 -15.86 14.22 8.73
C ALA A 328 -14.65 15.15 8.76
N PHE A 329 -14.24 15.61 9.96
CA PHE A 329 -13.18 16.61 10.07
C PHE A 329 -12.40 16.53 11.39
N ASN A 330 -11.21 17.09 11.36
CA ASN A 330 -10.38 17.43 12.51
C ASN A 330 -9.42 18.58 12.15
N ASP A 331 -8.42 18.86 13.00
CA ASP A 331 -7.49 19.97 12.77
C ASP A 331 -6.59 19.79 11.52
N ARG A 332 -6.47 18.58 10.95
CA ARG A 332 -5.66 18.31 9.75
C ARG A 332 -6.43 18.54 8.45
N GLY A 333 -7.73 18.34 8.46
CA GLY A 333 -8.53 18.49 7.25
C GLY A 333 -9.95 18.02 7.40
N ALA A 334 -10.64 17.89 6.25
CA ALA A 334 -12.01 17.43 6.16
C ALA A 334 -12.27 16.62 4.90
N CYS A 335 -13.23 15.69 4.99
CA CYS A 335 -13.76 15.01 3.80
C CYS A 335 -15.28 14.82 3.89
N LEU A 336 -15.94 14.73 2.72
CA LEU A 336 -17.33 14.32 2.61
C LEU A 336 -17.42 12.81 2.48
N ALA A 337 -18.40 12.22 3.14
CA ALA A 337 -18.67 10.79 3.11
C ALA A 337 -20.17 10.52 3.07
N GLY A 338 -20.58 9.34 2.61
CA GLY A 338 -21.97 8.89 2.75
C GLY A 338 -22.16 8.14 4.05
N LEU A 339 -23.10 8.53 4.88
CA LEU A 339 -23.34 7.90 6.17
C LEU A 339 -24.02 6.54 6.02
N VAL A 340 -23.50 5.55 6.74
CA VAL A 340 -24.13 4.25 7.00
C VAL A 340 -24.34 4.10 8.49
N VAL A 341 -25.59 4.04 8.94
CA VAL A 341 -25.91 3.76 10.33
C VAL A 341 -25.78 2.27 10.59
N ASP A 342 -24.89 1.89 11.51
CA ASP A 342 -24.46 0.51 11.72
C ASP A 342 -24.37 0.16 13.21
N SER A 343 -25.34 -0.62 13.69
CA SER A 343 -25.38 -1.12 15.08
C SER A 343 -24.28 -2.14 15.42
N GLY A 344 -23.52 -2.61 14.43
CA GLY A 344 -22.37 -3.49 14.63
C GLY A 344 -21.10 -2.76 15.09
N LEU A 345 -21.09 -1.42 15.04
CA LEU A 345 -20.00 -0.62 15.58
C LEU A 345 -20.24 -0.33 17.09
N ARG A 346 -19.14 -0.13 17.80
CA ARG A 346 -19.19 0.39 19.17
C ARG A 346 -19.52 1.88 19.17
N PRO A 347 -20.36 2.41 20.09
CA PRO A 347 -20.52 3.85 20.27
C PRO A 347 -19.19 4.57 20.48
N GLY A 348 -19.04 5.74 19.88
CA GLY A 348 -17.80 6.53 19.88
C GLY A 348 -16.78 6.08 18.84
N VAL A 349 -17.10 5.09 18.00
CA VAL A 349 -16.21 4.60 16.91
C VAL A 349 -16.90 4.77 15.57
N VAL A 350 -16.16 5.31 14.62
CA VAL A 350 -16.58 5.39 13.21
C VAL A 350 -15.58 4.68 12.33
N ALA A 351 -16.03 4.14 11.21
CA ALA A 351 -15.19 3.36 10.31
C ALA A 351 -15.37 3.81 8.86
N MET A 352 -14.24 4.01 8.16
CA MET A 352 -14.22 4.47 6.79
C MET A 352 -13.09 3.77 6.02
N ALA A 353 -13.40 3.21 4.87
CA ALA A 353 -12.39 2.47 4.11
C ALA A 353 -11.31 3.40 3.54
N THR A 354 -10.07 2.93 3.56
CA THR A 354 -8.96 3.62 2.89
C THR A 354 -9.00 3.47 1.37
N GLY A 355 -8.23 4.26 0.64
CA GLY A 355 -7.99 4.11 -0.79
C GLY A 355 -8.97 4.83 -1.71
N ALA A 356 -9.99 5.52 -1.20
CA ALA A 356 -10.74 6.45 -2.03
C ALA A 356 -9.79 7.52 -2.59
N TRP A 357 -9.86 7.80 -3.90
CA TRP A 357 -8.95 8.77 -4.50
C TRP A 357 -9.22 10.18 -3.96
N LEU A 358 -8.16 10.91 -3.68
CA LEU A 358 -8.27 12.29 -3.19
C LEU A 358 -8.87 13.19 -4.28
N ASP A 359 -10.01 13.82 -3.97
CA ASP A 359 -10.71 14.78 -4.84
C ASP A 359 -10.90 16.10 -4.07
N PRO A 360 -9.94 17.01 -4.12
CA PRO A 360 -10.06 18.29 -3.43
C PRO A 360 -11.09 19.18 -4.10
N LEU A 361 -11.92 19.89 -3.33
CA LEU A 361 -12.88 20.87 -3.84
C LEU A 361 -12.16 21.93 -4.66
N GLU A 362 -11.02 22.39 -4.19
CA GLU A 362 -10.11 23.32 -4.86
C GLU A 362 -8.79 22.59 -5.18
N PRO A 363 -8.58 22.11 -6.42
CA PRO A 363 -7.38 21.41 -6.81
C PRO A 363 -6.11 22.23 -6.57
N GLY A 364 -5.06 21.58 -6.06
CA GLY A 364 -3.77 22.23 -5.77
C GLY A 364 -3.73 23.06 -4.48
N VAL A 365 -4.84 23.18 -3.75
CA VAL A 365 -4.90 23.92 -2.48
C VAL A 365 -4.82 22.94 -1.31
N PRO A 366 -3.70 22.88 -0.57
CA PRO A 366 -3.59 22.07 0.64
C PRO A 366 -4.60 22.52 1.70
N GLY A 367 -5.28 21.58 2.32
CA GLY A 367 -6.36 21.86 3.28
C GLY A 367 -7.74 21.97 2.66
N SER A 368 -7.85 21.92 1.33
CA SER A 368 -9.12 21.87 0.63
C SER A 368 -9.94 20.64 1.03
N LEU A 369 -11.26 20.80 1.12
CA LEU A 369 -12.20 19.72 1.44
C LEU A 369 -12.08 18.59 0.42
N CYS A 370 -11.81 17.36 0.86
CA CYS A 370 -11.92 16.19 0.00
C CYS A 370 -13.39 15.82 -0.23
N VAL A 371 -13.87 15.94 -1.44
CA VAL A 371 -15.29 15.71 -1.77
C VAL A 371 -15.66 14.25 -2.00
N HIS A 372 -14.67 13.34 -2.11
CA HIS A 372 -14.87 11.95 -2.47
C HIS A 372 -14.76 10.98 -1.29
N GLY A 373 -14.15 11.40 -0.18
CA GLY A 373 -14.10 10.60 1.04
C GLY A 373 -12.77 9.86 1.27
N ASN A 374 -11.64 10.50 1.03
CA ASN A 374 -10.34 9.92 1.42
C ASN A 374 -10.09 10.17 2.92
N PRO A 375 -10.06 9.13 3.79
CA PRO A 375 -9.86 9.31 5.22
C PRO A 375 -8.46 9.82 5.58
N ASN A 376 -7.49 9.72 4.68
CA ASN A 376 -6.11 10.12 4.96
C ASN A 376 -5.89 11.63 4.99
N VAL A 377 -6.87 12.44 4.65
CA VAL A 377 -6.86 13.87 4.99
C VAL A 377 -7.06 14.12 6.49
N LEU A 378 -7.50 13.09 7.23
CA LEU A 378 -7.80 13.13 8.67
C LEU A 378 -6.76 12.39 9.50
N THR A 379 -6.13 11.34 8.95
CA THR A 379 -5.18 10.49 9.68
C THR A 379 -3.86 11.22 9.93
N ARG A 380 -3.15 10.78 10.97
CA ARG A 380 -1.94 11.44 11.43
C ARG A 380 -0.68 10.84 10.81
N ASP A 381 0.19 11.68 10.27
CA ASP A 381 1.48 11.28 9.69
C ASP A 381 2.62 11.38 10.69
N VAL A 382 2.73 10.37 11.54
CA VAL A 382 3.85 10.18 12.48
C VAL A 382 4.27 8.71 12.51
N GLY A 383 5.52 8.44 12.87
CA GLY A 383 6.02 7.08 13.02
C GLY A 383 5.49 6.40 14.28
N THR A 384 5.27 5.08 14.22
CA THR A 384 4.88 4.27 15.38
C THR A 384 5.97 4.24 16.44
N SER A 385 7.22 4.17 16.03
CA SER A 385 8.39 4.21 16.89
C SER A 385 9.67 4.42 16.08
N ALA A 386 10.74 4.84 16.73
CA ALA A 386 12.08 4.93 16.16
C ALA A 386 12.60 3.59 15.60
N LEU A 387 12.07 2.46 16.06
CA LEU A 387 12.44 1.14 15.53
C LEU A 387 11.95 0.92 14.10
N GLY A 388 10.65 1.13 13.85
CA GLY A 388 10.00 0.69 12.61
C GLY A 388 9.44 1.83 11.74
N GLN A 389 9.16 2.99 12.34
CA GLN A 389 8.63 4.18 11.65
C GLN A 389 7.36 3.92 10.81
N GLY A 390 6.58 2.91 11.16
CA GLY A 390 5.34 2.58 10.47
C GLY A 390 4.25 3.63 10.69
N PRO A 391 3.14 3.62 9.92
CA PRO A 391 2.05 4.59 10.07
C PRO A 391 1.20 4.34 11.31
N VAL A 392 0.60 5.41 11.86
CA VAL A 392 -0.35 5.36 13.00
C VAL A 392 -1.78 5.70 12.59
N ALA A 393 -2.18 5.35 11.38
CA ALA A 393 -3.47 5.70 10.79
C ALA A 393 -4.70 5.31 11.64
N GLN A 394 -4.57 4.28 12.50
CA GLN A 394 -5.66 3.79 13.35
C GLN A 394 -5.81 4.55 14.68
N SER A 395 -4.94 5.52 14.95
CA SER A 395 -5.04 6.45 16.10
C SER A 395 -5.42 7.83 15.56
N CYS A 396 -6.72 8.03 15.33
CA CYS A 396 -7.24 9.24 14.71
C CYS A 396 -8.58 9.61 15.37
N LEU A 397 -8.71 10.85 15.78
CA LEU A 397 -9.94 11.41 16.32
C LEU A 397 -10.57 12.39 15.33
N VAL A 398 -11.90 12.35 15.23
CA VAL A 398 -12.68 13.17 14.30
C VAL A 398 -13.99 13.64 14.94
N GLU A 399 -14.59 14.67 14.34
CA GLU A 399 -16.00 15.00 14.53
C GLU A 399 -16.72 14.87 13.19
N ILE A 400 -18.04 14.63 13.24
CA ILE A 400 -18.90 14.43 12.09
C ILE A 400 -20.15 15.29 12.21
N GLU A 401 -20.48 15.99 11.14
CA GLU A 401 -21.64 16.85 11.04
C GLU A 401 -22.38 16.64 9.71
N ALA A 402 -23.63 17.05 9.63
CA ALA A 402 -24.40 17.05 8.39
C ALA A 402 -23.76 17.99 7.37
N TRP A 403 -23.65 17.55 6.11
CA TRP A 403 -23.32 18.46 5.04
C TRP A 403 -24.55 19.32 4.68
N VAL A 404 -24.37 20.62 4.69
CA VAL A 404 -25.42 21.58 4.35
C VAL A 404 -25.06 22.28 3.03
N GLY A 405 -26.00 22.30 2.09
CA GLY A 405 -25.85 22.95 0.80
C GLY A 405 -25.73 21.98 -0.37
N PRO A 406 -25.45 22.51 -1.59
CA PRO A 406 -25.30 21.69 -2.78
C PRO A 406 -24.13 20.70 -2.65
N LEU A 407 -24.31 19.49 -3.15
CA LEU A 407 -23.21 18.51 -3.18
C LEU A 407 -22.21 18.90 -4.26
N PRO A 408 -20.91 19.04 -3.92
CA PRO A 408 -19.88 19.26 -4.92
C PRO A 408 -19.79 18.09 -5.89
N PRO A 409 -19.47 18.33 -7.19
CA PRO A 409 -19.28 17.26 -8.15
C PRO A 409 -18.03 16.42 -7.80
N ILE A 410 -18.10 15.13 -8.10
CA ILE A 410 -16.95 14.22 -8.04
C ILE A 410 -16.22 14.30 -9.37
N ARG A 411 -14.93 14.65 -9.36
CA ARG A 411 -14.12 14.87 -10.56
C ARG A 411 -12.92 13.94 -10.65
N VAL A 412 -12.63 13.24 -9.57
CA VAL A 412 -11.38 12.46 -9.42
C VAL A 412 -11.23 11.35 -10.47
N HIS A 413 -12.31 10.81 -11.01
CA HIS A 413 -12.27 9.75 -12.02
C HIS A 413 -12.28 10.28 -13.48
N ALA A 414 -12.55 11.56 -13.69
CA ALA A 414 -12.46 12.16 -15.03
C ALA A 414 -10.99 12.43 -15.40
N PRO A 415 -10.60 12.34 -16.68
CA PRO A 415 -9.25 12.76 -17.08
C PRO A 415 -9.06 14.26 -16.81
N PRO A 416 -7.83 14.73 -16.58
CA PRO A 416 -7.57 16.16 -16.53
C PRO A 416 -7.84 16.80 -17.89
N PRO A 417 -8.16 18.10 -17.95
CA PRO A 417 -8.23 18.80 -19.22
C PRO A 417 -6.86 18.75 -19.90
N ILE A 418 -6.85 18.38 -21.17
CA ILE A 418 -5.63 18.33 -22.00
C ILE A 418 -5.60 19.62 -22.80
N ALA A 419 -4.55 20.42 -22.66
CA ALA A 419 -4.33 21.56 -23.54
C ALA A 419 -3.95 21.04 -24.94
N GLU A 420 -4.54 21.60 -25.97
CA GLU A 420 -4.13 21.32 -27.34
C GLU A 420 -2.69 21.83 -27.55
N ALA A 421 -1.85 21.00 -28.17
CA ALA A 421 -0.49 21.41 -28.51
C ALA A 421 -0.57 22.58 -29.52
N GLY A 422 -0.29 23.79 -29.05
CA GLY A 422 -0.25 24.99 -29.90
C GLY A 422 -1.16 26.14 -29.48
N ALA A 423 -1.78 26.11 -28.28
CA ALA A 423 -2.48 27.28 -27.75
C ALA A 423 -1.53 28.18 -26.94
#